data_9f1c3b51de9ff2f5a6d0db586faa2f9d
#
_entry.id   9f1c3b51de9ff2f5a6d0db586faa2f9d
#
_cell.length_a   1.000
_cell.length_b   1.000
_cell.length_c   1.000
_cell.angle_alpha   90.00
_cell.angle_beta   90.00
_cell.angle_gamma   90.00
#
_symmetry.space_group_name_H-M   'P 1'
#
loop_
_entity.id
_entity.type
_entity.pdbx_description
1 polymer ?
#
loop_
_entity_poly.entity_id
_entity_poly.type
_entity_poly.pdbx_seq_one_letter_code
_entity_poly.pdbx_strand_id
1 'polypeptide(L)'
;MRQFRLVLPILLLVFCSTYSMAADKAADFTIKGLDNTPYKLSELLKKGPVLVDFWATWCKPCCEELPALEKIHRTYAEKGLRVIAISVDDTKSRSKVKPFIKGSGWTFAVMLDENMEARKKFGGTVVPFTALIAQNGEIVYCHTGYV
;
A
#
# COMPACT_ATOMS: atom_id res chain seq x y z
N MET A 1 8.78 76.82 2.12
CA MET A 1 7.80 75.84 1.66
C MET A 1 8.42 74.43 1.77
N ARG A 2 8.04 73.71 2.86
CA ARG A 2 8.62 72.36 3.16
C ARG A 2 7.70 71.31 2.55
N GLN A 3 8.23 70.59 1.55
CA GLN A 3 7.55 69.45 0.91
C GLN A 3 7.57 68.27 1.88
N PHE A 4 6.43 67.88 2.42
CA PHE A 4 6.25 66.67 3.22
C PHE A 4 6.06 65.50 2.24
N ARG A 5 7.12 64.68 2.05
CA ARG A 5 7.02 63.42 1.31
C ARG A 5 6.41 62.35 2.20
N LEU A 6 5.14 62.00 1.95
CA LEU A 6 4.50 60.82 2.55
C LEU A 6 5.17 59.55 1.96
N VAL A 7 5.94 58.86 2.80
CA VAL A 7 6.43 57.53 2.50
C VAL A 7 5.36 56.54 2.99
N LEU A 8 4.63 55.98 2.02
CA LEU A 8 3.63 54.93 2.28
C LEU A 8 4.36 53.61 2.47
N PRO A 9 4.27 52.89 3.60
CA PRO A 9 4.87 51.58 3.74
C PRO A 9 4.03 50.58 2.96
N ILE A 10 4.65 50.02 1.91
CA ILE A 10 4.10 48.86 1.19
C ILE A 10 4.21 47.66 2.10
N LEU A 11 3.10 47.27 2.70
CA LEU A 11 2.96 46.02 3.46
C LEU A 11 2.99 44.84 2.51
N LEU A 12 4.15 44.20 2.34
CA LEU A 12 4.34 43.01 1.54
C LEU A 12 3.68 41.83 2.28
N LEU A 13 2.39 41.56 1.96
CA LEU A 13 1.73 40.33 2.40
C LEU A 13 2.37 39.15 1.71
N VAL A 14 3.32 38.49 2.39
CA VAL A 14 3.83 37.18 1.97
C VAL A 14 2.71 36.17 2.15
N PHE A 15 2.00 35.89 1.06
CA PHE A 15 1.03 34.80 0.97
C PHE A 15 1.81 33.48 1.00
N CYS A 16 2.01 32.94 2.19
CA CYS A 16 2.58 31.60 2.35
C CYS A 16 1.54 30.59 1.85
N SER A 17 1.57 30.33 0.53
CA SER A 17 0.79 29.24 -0.06
C SER A 17 1.32 27.93 0.49
N THR A 18 0.65 27.38 1.50
CA THR A 18 0.86 26.00 1.93
C THR A 18 0.42 25.09 0.80
N TYR A 19 1.35 24.62 -0.01
CA TYR A 19 1.11 23.51 -0.92
C TYR A 19 0.81 22.28 -0.06
N SER A 20 -0.46 22.03 0.20
CA SER A 20 -0.92 20.75 0.68
C SER A 20 -0.74 19.76 -0.49
N MET A 21 0.34 18.99 -0.49
CA MET A 21 0.42 17.82 -1.35
C MET A 21 -0.68 16.87 -0.87
N ALA A 22 -1.78 16.81 -1.62
CA ALA A 22 -2.80 15.80 -1.38
C ALA A 22 -2.13 14.44 -1.56
N ALA A 23 -1.96 13.71 -0.45
CA ALA A 23 -1.47 12.34 -0.53
C ALA A 23 -2.49 11.50 -1.32
N ASP A 24 -2.02 10.72 -2.27
CA ASP A 24 -2.88 9.87 -3.09
C ASP A 24 -3.61 8.87 -2.20
N LYS A 25 -4.93 8.84 -2.27
CA LYS A 25 -5.74 7.87 -1.54
C LYS A 25 -5.79 6.55 -2.30
N ALA A 26 -5.59 5.47 -1.57
CA ALA A 26 -5.76 4.13 -2.12
C ALA A 26 -7.21 3.92 -2.57
N ALA A 27 -7.41 3.51 -3.81
CA ALA A 27 -8.72 3.13 -4.30
C ALA A 27 -9.21 1.87 -3.57
N ASP A 28 -10.43 1.90 -3.06
CA ASP A 28 -11.01 0.76 -2.34
C ASP A 28 -11.18 -0.46 -3.26
N PHE A 29 -10.95 -1.64 -2.72
CA PHE A 29 -11.14 -2.90 -3.42
C PHE A 29 -11.67 -3.98 -2.48
N THR A 30 -12.31 -4.99 -3.05
CA THR A 30 -12.68 -6.22 -2.35
C THR A 30 -11.96 -7.39 -2.99
N ILE A 31 -11.34 -8.23 -2.18
CA ILE A 31 -10.51 -9.34 -2.63
C ILE A 31 -10.81 -10.58 -1.77
N LYS A 32 -10.56 -11.78 -2.30
CA LYS A 32 -10.79 -13.03 -1.59
C LYS A 32 -9.50 -13.59 -0.98
N GLY A 33 -9.58 -14.02 0.27
CA GLY A 33 -8.56 -14.82 0.91
C GLY A 33 -8.47 -16.24 0.33
N LEU A 34 -7.45 -16.99 0.73
CA LEU A 34 -7.27 -18.40 0.34
C LEU A 34 -8.41 -19.33 0.82
N ASP A 35 -9.21 -18.88 1.76
CA ASP A 35 -10.41 -19.53 2.29
C ASP A 35 -11.71 -19.06 1.63
N ASN A 36 -11.62 -18.24 0.54
CA ASN A 36 -12.70 -17.55 -0.13
C ASN A 36 -13.44 -16.47 0.71
N THR A 37 -12.96 -16.13 1.89
CA THR A 37 -13.50 -15.02 2.68
C THR A 37 -13.25 -13.70 1.97
N PRO A 38 -14.26 -12.84 1.77
CA PRO A 38 -14.07 -11.53 1.17
C PRO A 38 -13.45 -10.55 2.17
N TYR A 39 -12.44 -9.81 1.73
CA TYR A 39 -11.79 -8.73 2.47
C TYR A 39 -11.92 -7.44 1.68
N LYS A 40 -12.39 -6.39 2.33
CA LYS A 40 -12.48 -5.05 1.76
C LYS A 40 -11.41 -4.16 2.38
N LEU A 41 -10.66 -3.40 1.56
CA LEU A 41 -9.58 -2.55 2.05
C LEU A 41 -10.09 -1.55 3.10
N SER A 42 -11.21 -0.88 2.83
CA SER A 42 -11.80 0.08 3.77
C SER A 42 -12.19 -0.53 5.13
N GLU A 43 -12.56 -1.82 5.18
CA GLU A 43 -12.84 -2.51 6.44
C GLU A 43 -11.55 -2.91 7.18
N LEU A 44 -10.49 -3.24 6.45
CA LEU A 44 -9.17 -3.50 7.03
C LEU A 44 -8.60 -2.22 7.66
N LEU A 45 -8.72 -1.09 6.97
CA LEU A 45 -8.24 0.22 7.45
C LEU A 45 -8.94 0.71 8.71
N LYS A 46 -10.18 0.29 8.98
CA LYS A 46 -10.85 0.58 10.27
C LYS A 46 -10.11 -0.02 11.47
N LYS A 47 -9.32 -1.07 11.24
CA LYS A 47 -8.60 -1.80 12.28
C LYS A 47 -7.12 -1.36 12.43
N GLY A 48 -6.63 -0.47 11.57
CA GLY A 48 -5.27 0.05 11.56
C GLY A 48 -4.70 0.23 10.15
N PRO A 49 -3.46 0.72 10.03
CA PRO A 49 -2.78 0.84 8.74
C PRO A 49 -2.59 -0.53 8.09
N VAL A 50 -2.54 -0.54 6.74
CA VAL A 50 -2.40 -1.77 5.95
C VAL A 50 -1.15 -1.70 5.09
N LEU A 51 -0.26 -2.69 5.21
CA LEU A 51 0.82 -2.95 4.28
C LEU A 51 0.31 -3.97 3.26
N VAL A 52 0.19 -3.55 2.01
CA VAL A 52 -0.19 -4.40 0.88
C VAL A 52 1.07 -4.76 0.10
N ASP A 53 1.25 -6.04 -0.19
CA ASP A 53 2.29 -6.52 -1.08
C ASP A 53 1.68 -7.35 -2.22
N PHE A 54 1.96 -6.98 -3.47
CA PHE A 54 1.53 -7.74 -4.64
C PHE A 54 2.69 -8.60 -5.16
N TRP A 55 2.45 -9.90 -5.23
CA TRP A 55 3.44 -10.90 -5.56
C TRP A 55 2.89 -12.03 -6.44
N ALA A 56 3.74 -12.95 -6.87
CA ALA A 56 3.31 -14.19 -7.55
C ALA A 56 4.29 -15.32 -7.28
N THR A 57 3.82 -16.58 -7.39
CA THR A 57 4.67 -17.78 -7.19
C THR A 57 5.76 -17.92 -8.26
N TRP A 58 5.57 -17.37 -9.44
CA TRP A 58 6.51 -17.36 -10.55
C TRP A 58 7.48 -16.16 -10.52
N CYS A 59 7.27 -15.20 -9.60
CA CYS A 59 8.09 -14.00 -9.45
C CYS A 59 9.20 -14.25 -8.43
N LYS A 60 10.41 -14.56 -8.89
CA LYS A 60 11.56 -14.87 -8.02
C LYS A 60 11.86 -13.72 -7.03
N PRO A 61 12.02 -12.44 -7.45
CA PRO A 61 12.28 -11.34 -6.51
C PRO A 61 11.15 -11.15 -5.49
N CYS A 62 9.89 -11.41 -5.86
CA CYS A 62 8.79 -11.40 -4.91
C CYS A 62 8.98 -12.44 -3.80
N CYS A 63 9.35 -13.67 -4.17
CA CYS A 63 9.55 -14.75 -3.21
C CYS A 63 10.72 -14.47 -2.25
N GLU A 64 11.73 -13.72 -2.70
CA GLU A 64 12.87 -13.29 -1.89
C GLU A 64 12.49 -12.19 -0.88
N GLU A 65 11.46 -11.39 -1.19
CA GLU A 65 10.94 -10.31 -0.32
C GLU A 65 10.02 -10.82 0.81
N LEU A 66 9.25 -11.88 0.57
CA LEU A 66 8.22 -12.37 1.52
C LEU A 66 8.74 -12.70 2.92
N PRO A 67 9.96 -13.21 3.16
CA PRO A 67 10.52 -13.35 4.51
C PRO A 67 10.66 -12.04 5.27
N ALA A 68 11.01 -10.92 4.58
CA ALA A 68 11.06 -9.60 5.18
C ALA A 68 9.65 -9.11 5.55
N LEU A 69 8.66 -9.40 4.71
CA LEU A 69 7.26 -9.11 4.97
C LEU A 69 6.76 -9.83 6.24
N GLU A 70 7.13 -11.10 6.43
CA GLU A 70 6.81 -11.87 7.65
C GLU A 70 7.46 -11.24 8.89
N LYS A 71 8.71 -10.79 8.79
CA LYS A 71 9.39 -10.09 9.90
C LYS A 71 8.65 -8.81 10.28
N ILE A 72 8.21 -8.02 9.28
CA ILE A 72 7.41 -6.80 9.51
C ILE A 72 6.08 -7.19 10.18
N HIS A 73 5.39 -8.21 9.66
CA HIS A 73 4.14 -8.69 10.24
C HIS A 73 4.29 -9.03 11.72
N ARG A 74 5.24 -9.89 12.07
CA ARG A 74 5.48 -10.30 13.47
C ARG A 74 5.84 -9.12 14.37
N THR A 75 6.59 -8.14 13.87
CA THR A 75 7.06 -7.00 14.67
C THR A 75 5.95 -5.98 14.94
N TYR A 76 5.02 -5.80 14.00
CA TYR A 76 4.08 -4.68 14.03
C TYR A 76 2.60 -5.08 14.11
N ALA A 77 2.24 -6.37 14.00
CA ALA A 77 0.85 -6.82 14.07
C ALA A 77 0.17 -6.42 15.39
N GLU A 78 0.85 -6.60 16.52
CA GLU A 78 0.33 -6.20 17.84
C GLU A 78 0.25 -4.68 18.00
N LYS A 79 1.00 -3.91 17.20
CA LYS A 79 0.94 -2.45 17.13
C LYS A 79 -0.14 -1.94 16.17
N GLY A 80 -0.96 -2.85 15.63
CA GLY A 80 -2.11 -2.54 14.77
C GLY A 80 -1.84 -2.57 13.27
N LEU A 81 -0.59 -2.80 12.80
CA LEU A 81 -0.31 -2.95 11.38
C LEU A 81 -0.92 -4.25 10.84
N ARG A 82 -1.65 -4.14 9.72
CA ARG A 82 -2.16 -5.28 8.96
C ARG A 82 -1.27 -5.52 7.75
N VAL A 83 -0.65 -6.69 7.66
CA VAL A 83 0.11 -7.10 6.48
C VAL A 83 -0.72 -8.06 5.66
N ILE A 84 -0.90 -7.75 4.38
CA ILE A 84 -1.61 -8.58 3.42
C ILE A 84 -0.75 -8.79 2.17
N ALA A 85 -0.51 -10.04 1.83
CA ALA A 85 0.18 -10.41 0.59
C ALA A 85 -0.86 -10.85 -0.45
N ILE A 86 -0.93 -10.14 -1.57
CA ILE A 86 -1.92 -10.35 -2.62
C ILE A 86 -1.22 -11.02 -3.80
N SER A 87 -1.51 -12.30 -4.01
CA SER A 87 -1.00 -13.03 -5.18
C SER A 87 -1.74 -12.61 -6.43
N VAL A 88 -0.98 -12.28 -7.48
CA VAL A 88 -1.50 -12.04 -8.84
C VAL A 88 -1.36 -13.28 -9.73
N ASP A 89 -1.17 -14.47 -9.13
CA ASP A 89 -1.24 -15.72 -9.86
C ASP A 89 -2.59 -15.88 -10.55
N ASP A 90 -2.58 -16.10 -11.85
CA ASP A 90 -3.76 -16.26 -12.68
C ASP A 90 -4.44 -17.63 -12.46
N THR A 91 -5.51 -17.90 -13.20
CA THR A 91 -6.26 -19.17 -13.12
C THR A 91 -5.41 -20.42 -13.35
N LYS A 92 -4.27 -20.30 -14.06
CA LYS A 92 -3.36 -21.43 -14.35
C LYS A 92 -2.36 -21.68 -13.23
N SER A 93 -1.95 -20.62 -12.52
CA SER A 93 -0.90 -20.68 -11.49
C SER A 93 -1.42 -20.60 -10.05
N ARG A 94 -2.62 -20.06 -9.80
CA ARG A 94 -3.20 -19.87 -8.45
C ARG A 94 -3.20 -21.11 -7.56
N SER A 95 -3.30 -22.31 -8.14
CA SER A 95 -3.27 -23.56 -7.39
C SER A 95 -1.95 -23.78 -6.65
N LYS A 96 -0.87 -23.11 -7.07
CA LYS A 96 0.47 -23.16 -6.45
C LYS A 96 0.56 -22.29 -5.20
N VAL A 97 -0.29 -21.27 -5.05
CA VAL A 97 -0.20 -20.27 -3.95
C VAL A 97 -0.36 -20.94 -2.59
N LYS A 98 -1.43 -21.70 -2.39
CA LYS A 98 -1.71 -22.36 -1.10
C LYS A 98 -0.62 -23.33 -0.63
N PRO A 99 -0.11 -24.25 -1.48
CA PRO A 99 1.03 -25.11 -1.11
C PRO A 99 2.30 -24.30 -0.79
N PHE A 100 2.58 -23.24 -1.57
CA PHE A 100 3.75 -22.39 -1.37
C PHE A 100 3.73 -21.73 0.01
N ILE A 101 2.62 -21.10 0.39
CA ILE A 101 2.44 -20.46 1.69
C ILE A 101 2.51 -21.46 2.84
N LYS A 102 1.86 -22.62 2.70
CA LYS A 102 1.88 -23.67 3.72
C LYS A 102 3.28 -24.18 4.01
N GLY A 103 4.12 -24.31 2.99
CA GLY A 103 5.51 -24.74 3.13
C GLY A 103 6.42 -23.70 3.80
N SER A 104 6.08 -22.42 3.74
CA SER A 104 6.91 -21.31 4.22
C SER A 104 6.70 -20.96 5.70
N GLY A 105 5.58 -21.37 6.32
CA GLY A 105 5.27 -21.07 7.72
C GLY A 105 4.97 -19.58 7.99
N TRP A 106 4.59 -18.80 6.96
CA TRP A 106 4.21 -17.40 7.11
C TRP A 106 2.84 -17.24 7.74
N THR A 107 2.65 -16.16 8.49
CA THR A 107 1.46 -15.91 9.31
C THR A 107 0.64 -14.70 8.88
N PHE A 108 1.16 -13.86 7.97
CA PHE A 108 0.39 -12.77 7.37
C PHE A 108 -0.76 -13.30 6.48
N ALA A 109 -1.77 -12.46 6.26
CA ALA A 109 -2.92 -12.83 5.43
C ALA A 109 -2.54 -12.88 3.94
N VAL A 110 -2.99 -13.93 3.23
CA VAL A 110 -2.75 -14.10 1.79
C VAL A 110 -4.07 -14.09 1.04
N MET A 111 -4.10 -13.32 -0.05
CA MET A 111 -5.29 -13.10 -0.89
C MET A 111 -4.96 -13.35 -2.36
N LEU A 112 -5.99 -13.46 -3.20
CA LEU A 112 -5.87 -13.79 -4.63
C LEU A 112 -6.47 -12.68 -5.48
N ASP A 113 -5.68 -12.13 -6.41
CA ASP A 113 -6.06 -11.12 -7.42
C ASP A 113 -5.80 -11.65 -8.83
N GLU A 114 -6.50 -12.73 -9.20
CA GLU A 114 -6.27 -13.50 -10.44
C GLU A 114 -6.33 -12.65 -11.72
N ASN A 115 -7.10 -11.56 -11.72
CA ASN A 115 -7.28 -10.65 -12.86
C ASN A 115 -6.48 -9.35 -12.72
N MET A 116 -5.65 -9.23 -11.67
CA MET A 116 -4.92 -8.01 -11.32
C MET A 116 -5.81 -6.77 -11.14
N GLU A 117 -7.06 -6.94 -10.72
CA GLU A 117 -8.01 -5.84 -10.56
C GLU A 117 -7.63 -4.92 -9.40
N ALA A 118 -7.21 -5.50 -8.26
CA ALA A 118 -6.71 -4.72 -7.14
C ALA A 118 -5.34 -4.09 -7.50
N ARG A 119 -4.42 -4.85 -8.14
CA ARG A 119 -3.10 -4.33 -8.51
C ARG A 119 -3.17 -3.14 -9.47
N LYS A 120 -4.07 -3.19 -10.46
CA LYS A 120 -4.30 -2.09 -11.42
C LYS A 120 -4.73 -0.79 -10.74
N LYS A 121 -5.45 -0.87 -9.61
CA LYS A 121 -5.85 0.32 -8.82
C LYS A 121 -4.67 1.07 -8.20
N PHE A 122 -3.51 0.44 -8.11
CA PHE A 122 -2.25 1.06 -7.70
C PHE A 122 -1.36 1.50 -8.88
N GLY A 123 -1.94 1.69 -10.06
CA GLY A 123 -1.27 2.31 -11.20
C GLY A 123 -0.41 1.36 -12.05
N GLY A 124 -0.65 0.05 -12.01
CA GLY A 124 0.12 -0.86 -12.89
C GLY A 124 -0.11 -2.34 -12.65
N THR A 125 0.74 -3.17 -13.26
CA THR A 125 0.65 -4.64 -13.19
C THR A 125 1.98 -5.31 -12.81
N VAL A 126 3.05 -4.52 -12.62
CA VAL A 126 4.38 -5.05 -12.27
C VAL A 126 4.41 -5.51 -10.83
N VAL A 127 5.07 -6.63 -10.57
CA VAL A 127 5.33 -7.20 -9.23
C VAL A 127 6.84 -7.48 -9.08
N PRO A 128 7.40 -7.41 -7.85
CA PRO A 128 6.70 -7.05 -6.61
C PRO A 128 6.30 -5.58 -6.57
N PHE A 129 5.23 -5.30 -5.86
CA PHE A 129 4.82 -3.94 -5.55
C PHE A 129 4.27 -3.88 -4.13
N THR A 130 4.88 -3.05 -3.32
CA THR A 130 4.50 -2.85 -1.92
C THR A 130 3.93 -1.45 -1.72
N ALA A 131 2.86 -1.32 -0.95
CA ALA A 131 2.29 -0.04 -0.55
C ALA A 131 1.89 -0.07 0.93
N LEU A 132 2.27 0.97 1.68
CA LEU A 132 1.79 1.22 3.04
C LEU A 132 0.67 2.26 2.98
N ILE A 133 -0.50 1.87 3.48
CA ILE A 133 -1.71 2.69 3.47
C ILE A 133 -2.02 3.05 4.93
N ALA A 134 -2.03 4.34 5.23
CA ALA A 134 -2.42 4.84 6.54
C ALA A 134 -3.91 4.57 6.80
N GLN A 135 -4.32 4.59 8.07
CA GLN A 135 -5.70 4.30 8.47
C GLN A 135 -6.73 5.25 7.84
N ASN A 136 -6.34 6.47 7.47
CA ASN A 136 -7.18 7.44 6.76
C ASN A 136 -7.30 7.15 5.24
N GLY A 137 -6.64 6.09 4.74
CA GLY A 137 -6.65 5.67 3.35
C GLY A 137 -5.55 6.30 2.47
N GLU A 138 -4.68 7.13 3.02
CA GLU A 138 -3.56 7.73 2.27
C GLU A 138 -2.44 6.72 2.04
N ILE A 139 -1.90 6.68 0.81
CA ILE A 139 -0.69 5.91 0.49
C ILE A 139 0.51 6.72 0.99
N VAL A 140 1.10 6.27 2.10
CA VAL A 140 2.24 6.97 2.73
C VAL A 140 3.60 6.46 2.24
N TYR A 141 3.61 5.30 1.60
CA TYR A 141 4.79 4.71 0.97
C TYR A 141 4.37 3.76 -0.14
N CYS A 142 5.11 3.72 -1.24
CA CYS A 142 5.02 2.64 -2.23
C CYS A 142 6.38 2.38 -2.88
N HIS A 143 6.59 1.14 -3.31
CA HIS A 143 7.79 0.70 -3.99
C HIS A 143 7.46 -0.37 -5.04
N THR A 144 8.20 -0.35 -6.15
CA THR A 144 8.12 -1.38 -7.20
C THR A 144 9.48 -2.03 -7.33
N GLY A 145 9.51 -3.36 -7.33
CA GLY A 145 10.75 -4.15 -7.35
C GLY A 145 11.23 -4.51 -5.94
N TYR A 146 12.19 -5.44 -5.87
CA TYR A 146 12.87 -5.86 -4.63
C TYR A 146 14.20 -5.11 -4.49
N VAL A 147 14.51 -4.62 -3.28
CA VAL A 147 15.73 -3.88 -2.94
C VAL A 147 16.60 -4.68 -1.98
#